data_923c9e9e20666ca2daf333ee4e34b67d
#
_entry.id   923c9e9e20666ca2daf333ee4e34b67d
#
_cell.length_a   1.000
_cell.length_b   1.000
_cell.length_c   1.000
_cell.angle_alpha   90.00
_cell.angle_beta   90.00
_cell.angle_gamma   90.00
#
_symmetry.space_group_name_H-M   'P 1'
#
loop_
_entity.id
_entity.type
_entity.pdbx_description
1 polymer ?
#
loop_
_entity_poly.entity_id
_entity_poly.type
_entity_poly.pdbx_seq_one_letter_code
_entity_poly.pdbx_strand_id
1 'polypeptide(L)'
;MYSTVQLKEAFEPVLTELREKAAVATSFIDKNFFQVSVATLWANVVLSPEDTGITEDDLPNLHDVLNEEIASVLGPDEDLKTVFRFISSKDGEKTMVEARLNQTHKDLLLYFSSMILDPEGHRKWADELKEKQKK
;
A
#
# COMPACT_ATOMS: atom_id res chain seq x y z
N MET A 1 -18.98 5.17 9.24
CA MET A 1 -17.58 5.65 9.02
C MET A 1 -16.74 5.30 10.24
N TYR A 2 -15.54 4.75 10.00
CA TYR A 2 -14.62 4.38 11.08
C TYR A 2 -13.67 5.54 11.39
N SER A 3 -13.44 5.80 12.68
CA SER A 3 -12.42 6.76 13.11
C SER A 3 -11.01 6.17 12.95
N THR A 4 -9.98 7.02 13.03
CA THR A 4 -8.59 6.55 13.01
C THR A 4 -8.32 5.58 14.17
N VAL A 5 -8.89 5.81 15.33
CA VAL A 5 -8.74 4.93 16.51
C VAL A 5 -9.36 3.56 16.23
N GLN A 6 -10.56 3.52 15.65
CA GLN A 6 -11.24 2.27 15.33
C GLN A 6 -10.47 1.47 14.29
N LEU A 7 -9.96 2.14 13.25
CA LEU A 7 -9.15 1.47 12.21
C LEU A 7 -7.84 0.95 12.79
N LYS A 8 -7.19 1.72 13.65
CA LYS A 8 -5.96 1.30 14.30
C LYS A 8 -6.18 0.05 15.15
N GLU A 9 -7.27 0.00 15.91
CA GLU A 9 -7.63 -1.17 16.72
C GLU A 9 -7.94 -2.38 15.85
N ALA A 10 -8.68 -2.19 14.76
CA ALA A 10 -9.04 -3.27 13.85
C ALA A 10 -7.83 -3.90 13.16
N PHE A 11 -6.83 -3.09 12.81
CA PHE A 11 -5.62 -3.57 12.14
C PHE A 11 -4.45 -3.84 13.08
N GLU A 12 -4.61 -3.62 14.39
CA GLU A 12 -3.54 -3.77 15.38
C GLU A 12 -2.80 -5.12 15.28
N PRO A 13 -3.47 -6.28 15.16
CA PRO A 13 -2.74 -7.55 15.02
C PRO A 13 -1.82 -7.60 13.82
N VAL A 14 -2.28 -7.09 12.67
CA VAL A 14 -1.48 -7.06 11.43
C VAL A 14 -0.34 -6.06 11.55
N LEU A 15 -0.63 -4.85 12.05
CA LEU A 15 0.36 -3.79 12.20
C LEU A 15 1.44 -4.19 13.21
N THR A 16 1.06 -4.84 14.30
CA THR A 16 2.00 -5.35 15.31
C THR A 16 2.94 -6.38 14.69
N GLU A 17 2.42 -7.32 13.90
CA GLU A 17 3.23 -8.31 13.21
C GLU A 17 4.22 -7.66 12.25
N LEU A 18 3.78 -6.67 11.48
CA LEU A 18 4.65 -5.95 10.56
C LEU A 18 5.76 -5.20 11.30
N ARG A 19 5.42 -4.54 12.41
CA ARG A 19 6.40 -3.82 13.23
C ARG A 19 7.43 -4.75 13.85
N GLU A 20 7.00 -5.89 14.35
CA GLU A 20 7.89 -6.88 14.97
C GLU A 20 8.87 -7.46 13.94
N LYS A 21 8.40 -7.79 12.74
CA LYS A 21 9.26 -8.25 11.66
C LYS A 21 10.28 -7.19 11.28
N ALA A 22 9.85 -5.93 11.17
CA ALA A 22 10.73 -4.82 10.83
C ALA A 22 11.76 -4.55 11.93
N ALA A 23 11.38 -4.69 13.20
CA ALA A 23 12.24 -4.44 14.35
C ALA A 23 13.39 -5.44 14.45
N VAL A 24 13.16 -6.71 14.09
CA VAL A 24 14.20 -7.75 14.07
C VAL A 24 14.98 -7.76 12.76
N ALA A 25 14.58 -6.92 11.79
CA ALA A 25 15.24 -6.80 10.51
C ALA A 25 16.63 -6.19 10.69
N THR A 26 17.66 -6.97 10.42
CA THR A 26 19.04 -6.50 10.47
C THR A 26 19.57 -6.12 9.09
N SER A 27 18.77 -6.36 8.05
CA SER A 27 19.14 -6.13 6.68
C SER A 27 18.21 -5.13 5.99
N PHE A 28 18.72 -4.49 4.96
CA PHE A 28 17.96 -3.59 4.09
C PHE A 28 16.78 -4.30 3.43
N ILE A 29 16.93 -5.60 3.12
CA ILE A 29 15.93 -6.43 2.46
C ILE A 29 14.64 -6.50 3.29
N ASP A 30 14.77 -6.67 4.61
CA ASP A 30 13.60 -6.81 5.48
C ASP A 30 12.74 -5.55 5.55
N LYS A 31 13.37 -4.36 5.49
CA LYS A 31 12.64 -3.09 5.41
C LYS A 31 11.90 -2.95 4.09
N ASN A 32 12.48 -3.47 3.02
CA ASN A 32 11.87 -3.47 1.70
C ASN A 32 10.62 -4.37 1.69
N PHE A 33 10.70 -5.53 2.34
CA PHE A 33 9.53 -6.41 2.49
C PHE A 33 8.42 -5.76 3.31
N PHE A 34 8.77 -4.98 4.34
CA PHE A 34 7.79 -4.20 5.09
C PHE A 34 7.01 -3.26 4.15
N GLN A 35 7.71 -2.55 3.26
CA GLN A 35 7.07 -1.65 2.31
C GLN A 35 6.12 -2.39 1.38
N VAL A 36 6.54 -3.54 0.83
CA VAL A 36 5.68 -4.38 -0.02
C VAL A 36 4.45 -4.86 0.76
N SER A 37 4.62 -5.24 2.01
CA SER A 37 3.52 -5.72 2.85
C SER A 37 2.49 -4.62 3.14
N VAL A 38 2.95 -3.39 3.42
CA VAL A 38 2.05 -2.25 3.64
C VAL A 38 1.29 -1.91 2.36
N ALA A 39 1.99 -1.90 1.22
CA ALA A 39 1.35 -1.65 -0.08
C ALA A 39 0.28 -2.70 -0.38
N THR A 40 0.55 -3.96 -0.08
CA THR A 40 -0.39 -5.07 -0.26
C THR A 40 -1.62 -4.91 0.64
N LEU A 41 -1.40 -4.52 1.90
CA LEU A 41 -2.50 -4.26 2.83
C LEU A 41 -3.43 -3.16 2.32
N TRP A 42 -2.88 -2.04 1.88
CA TRP A 42 -3.65 -0.94 1.29
C TRP A 42 -4.45 -1.42 0.09
N ALA A 43 -3.81 -2.13 -0.84
CA ALA A 43 -4.45 -2.62 -2.04
C ALA A 43 -5.62 -3.56 -1.73
N ASN A 44 -5.42 -4.49 -0.79
CA ASN A 44 -6.46 -5.44 -0.41
C ASN A 44 -7.66 -4.75 0.23
N VAL A 45 -7.44 -3.75 1.07
CA VAL A 45 -8.52 -3.00 1.70
C VAL A 45 -9.33 -2.22 0.66
N VAL A 46 -8.65 -1.55 -0.27
CA VAL A 46 -9.31 -0.76 -1.31
C VAL A 46 -10.12 -1.63 -2.27
N LEU A 47 -9.61 -2.83 -2.58
CA LEU A 47 -10.27 -3.74 -3.53
C LEU A 47 -11.39 -4.56 -2.92
N SER A 48 -11.43 -4.73 -1.61
CA SER A 48 -12.37 -5.62 -0.94
C SER A 48 -13.13 -4.90 0.17
N PRO A 49 -13.85 -3.80 -0.15
CA PRO A 49 -14.62 -3.08 0.88
C PRO A 49 -15.70 -3.95 1.52
N GLU A 50 -16.22 -4.92 0.78
CA GLU A 50 -17.25 -5.85 1.27
C GLU A 50 -16.72 -6.76 2.37
N ASP A 51 -15.47 -7.22 2.25
CA ASP A 51 -14.84 -8.11 3.22
C ASP A 51 -14.36 -7.38 4.47
N THR A 52 -13.91 -6.14 4.32
CA THR A 52 -13.34 -5.36 5.41
C THR A 52 -14.34 -4.44 6.09
N GLY A 53 -15.45 -4.12 5.42
CA GLY A 53 -16.41 -3.13 5.90
C GLY A 53 -15.91 -1.69 5.80
N ILE A 54 -14.75 -1.48 5.20
CA ILE A 54 -14.15 -0.17 5.02
C ILE A 54 -14.61 0.41 3.69
N THR A 55 -15.24 1.58 3.73
CA THR A 55 -15.77 2.25 2.54
C THR A 55 -14.78 3.30 2.04
N GLU A 56 -15.09 3.88 0.88
CA GLU A 56 -14.31 4.97 0.31
C GLU A 56 -14.18 6.15 1.27
N ASP A 57 -15.22 6.42 2.06
CA ASP A 57 -15.21 7.51 3.06
C ASP A 57 -14.21 7.26 4.20
N ASP A 58 -13.84 6.01 4.43
CA ASP A 58 -12.89 5.64 5.49
C ASP A 58 -11.42 5.69 5.02
N LEU A 59 -11.19 5.78 3.71
CA LEU A 59 -9.82 5.74 3.16
C LEU A 59 -8.90 6.84 3.69
N PRO A 60 -9.35 8.11 3.84
CA PRO A 60 -8.46 9.13 4.41
C PRO A 60 -7.99 8.78 5.82
N ASN A 61 -8.85 8.22 6.66
CA ASN A 61 -8.49 7.80 8.01
C ASN A 61 -7.54 6.60 8.00
N LEU A 62 -7.77 5.64 7.11
CA LEU A 62 -6.86 4.51 6.93
C LEU A 62 -5.49 4.99 6.44
N HIS A 63 -5.47 5.94 5.53
CA HIS A 63 -4.24 6.56 5.04
C HIS A 63 -3.42 7.15 6.20
N ASP A 64 -4.08 7.87 7.10
CA ASP A 64 -3.44 8.45 8.28
C ASP A 64 -2.86 7.38 9.22
N VAL A 65 -3.61 6.30 9.45
CA VAL A 65 -3.15 5.18 10.29
C VAL A 65 -1.90 4.53 9.69
N LEU A 66 -1.91 4.27 8.39
CA LEU A 66 -0.77 3.65 7.72
C LEU A 66 0.43 4.59 7.66
N ASN A 67 0.21 5.90 7.46
CA ASN A 67 1.29 6.87 7.48
C ASN A 67 1.99 6.91 8.84
N GLU A 68 1.24 6.82 9.92
CA GLU A 68 1.81 6.77 11.28
C GLU A 68 2.69 5.53 11.46
N GLU A 69 2.23 4.38 11.00
CA GLU A 69 3.00 3.13 11.08
C GLU A 69 4.27 3.19 10.22
N ILE A 70 4.16 3.69 9.01
CA ILE A 70 5.31 3.84 8.10
C ILE A 70 6.35 4.77 8.72
N ALA A 71 5.93 5.90 9.27
CA ALA A 71 6.83 6.84 9.93
C ALA A 71 7.52 6.21 11.13
N SER A 72 6.82 5.37 11.88
CA SER A 72 7.36 4.65 13.03
C SER A 72 8.48 3.67 12.64
N VAL A 73 8.37 3.03 11.48
CA VAL A 73 9.33 2.01 11.03
C VAL A 73 10.44 2.60 10.17
N LEU A 74 10.11 3.48 9.23
CA LEU A 74 11.05 3.99 8.23
C LEU A 74 11.64 5.36 8.57
N GLY A 75 10.92 6.17 9.35
CA GLY A 75 11.36 7.50 9.73
C GLY A 75 10.22 8.52 9.69
N PRO A 76 10.31 9.64 10.44
CA PRO A 76 9.20 10.58 10.61
C PRO A 76 8.75 11.29 9.33
N ASP A 77 9.60 11.35 8.31
CA ASP A 77 9.26 11.98 7.03
C ASP A 77 8.73 10.99 5.99
N GLU A 78 8.62 9.72 6.37
CA GLU A 78 8.19 8.67 5.46
C GLU A 78 6.68 8.44 5.58
N ASP A 79 6.03 8.17 4.44
CA ASP A 79 4.58 7.99 4.36
C ASP A 79 4.20 6.97 3.28
N LEU A 80 2.90 6.84 3.02
CA LEU A 80 2.40 5.91 2.01
C LEU A 80 2.91 6.25 0.60
N LYS A 81 3.11 7.53 0.30
CA LYS A 81 3.70 7.94 -0.98
C LYS A 81 5.13 7.40 -1.13
N THR A 82 5.91 7.43 -0.05
CA THR A 82 7.26 6.88 -0.03
C THR A 82 7.24 5.38 -0.35
N VAL A 83 6.31 4.66 0.27
CA VAL A 83 6.14 3.22 0.03
C VAL A 83 5.83 2.94 -1.44
N PHE A 84 4.88 3.66 -2.04
CA PHE A 84 4.52 3.43 -3.44
C PHE A 84 5.58 3.93 -4.43
N ARG A 85 6.34 4.96 -4.06
CA ARG A 85 7.49 5.38 -4.85
C ARG A 85 8.55 4.27 -4.88
N PHE A 86 8.79 3.62 -3.75
CA PHE A 86 9.67 2.46 -3.68
C PHE A 86 9.15 1.33 -4.56
N ILE A 87 7.85 1.00 -4.48
CA ILE A 87 7.23 -0.07 -5.28
C ILE A 87 7.48 0.15 -6.79
N SER A 88 7.42 1.39 -7.26
CA SER A 88 7.61 1.72 -8.67
C SER A 88 9.09 1.83 -9.08
N SER A 89 10.02 1.69 -8.14
CA SER A 89 11.46 1.75 -8.41
C SER A 89 12.03 0.39 -8.82
N LYS A 90 13.27 0.38 -9.29
CA LYS A 90 13.98 -0.86 -9.62
C LYS A 90 14.18 -1.73 -8.39
N ASP A 91 14.46 -1.14 -7.24
CA ASP A 91 14.62 -1.85 -5.98
C ASP A 91 13.30 -2.48 -5.54
N GLY A 92 12.19 -1.79 -5.75
CA GLY A 92 10.86 -2.32 -5.47
C GLY A 92 10.52 -3.50 -6.36
N GLU A 93 10.82 -3.42 -7.65
CA GLU A 93 10.63 -4.53 -8.59
C GLU A 93 11.43 -5.75 -8.14
N LYS A 94 12.70 -5.56 -7.81
CA LYS A 94 13.56 -6.63 -7.32
C LYS A 94 13.00 -7.26 -6.04
N THR A 95 12.53 -6.45 -5.11
CA THR A 95 11.94 -6.93 -3.86
C THR A 95 10.68 -7.75 -4.11
N MET A 96 9.82 -7.32 -5.05
CA MET A 96 8.61 -8.06 -5.41
C MET A 96 8.95 -9.42 -6.04
N VAL A 97 10.02 -9.49 -6.83
CA VAL A 97 10.51 -10.75 -7.40
C VAL A 97 11.03 -11.66 -6.28
N GLU A 98 11.82 -11.14 -5.36
CA GLU A 98 12.35 -11.89 -4.22
C GLU A 98 11.24 -12.40 -3.31
N ALA A 99 10.16 -11.62 -3.15
CA ALA A 99 8.97 -12.01 -2.40
C ALA A 99 8.09 -13.01 -3.16
N ARG A 100 8.45 -13.36 -4.40
CA ARG A 100 7.73 -14.31 -5.25
C ARG A 100 6.30 -13.90 -5.56
N LEU A 101 6.04 -12.61 -5.74
CA LEU A 101 4.75 -12.13 -6.16
C LEU A 101 4.49 -12.54 -7.61
N ASN A 102 3.25 -12.94 -7.89
CA ASN A 102 2.86 -13.25 -9.27
C ASN A 102 2.70 -11.95 -10.07
N GLN A 103 2.60 -12.05 -11.40
CA GLN A 103 2.52 -10.89 -12.27
C GLN A 103 1.28 -10.03 -11.99
N THR A 104 0.14 -10.67 -11.74
CA THR A 104 -1.10 -9.96 -11.42
C THR A 104 -0.95 -9.10 -10.17
N HIS A 105 -0.32 -9.63 -9.14
CA HIS A 105 -0.09 -8.92 -7.89
C HIS A 105 0.87 -7.73 -8.09
N LYS A 106 1.95 -7.94 -8.86
CA LYS A 106 2.90 -6.87 -9.18
C LYS A 106 2.24 -5.75 -9.97
N ASP A 107 1.43 -6.09 -10.96
CA ASP A 107 0.70 -5.12 -11.78
C ASP A 107 -0.29 -4.33 -10.93
N LEU A 108 -0.95 -4.97 -9.98
CA LEU A 108 -1.87 -4.33 -9.06
C LEU A 108 -1.16 -3.29 -8.18
N LEU A 109 -0.01 -3.63 -7.62
CA LEU A 109 0.77 -2.70 -6.80
C LEU A 109 1.27 -1.51 -7.64
N LEU A 110 1.68 -1.74 -8.88
CA LEU A 110 2.08 -0.67 -9.80
C LEU A 110 0.90 0.24 -10.17
N TYR A 111 -0.29 -0.34 -10.32
CA TYR A 111 -1.52 0.41 -10.56
C TYR A 111 -1.79 1.38 -9.41
N PHE A 112 -1.70 0.91 -8.16
CA PHE A 112 -1.88 1.77 -7.00
C PHE A 112 -0.76 2.79 -6.82
N SER A 113 0.48 2.45 -7.20
CA SER A 113 1.58 3.41 -7.25
C SER A 113 1.23 4.61 -8.14
N SER A 114 0.75 4.32 -9.34
CA SER A 114 0.34 5.35 -10.29
C SER A 114 -0.78 6.22 -9.72
N MET A 115 -1.79 5.60 -9.11
CA MET A 115 -2.92 6.31 -8.51
C MET A 115 -2.48 7.28 -7.42
N ILE A 116 -1.53 6.89 -6.59
CA ILE A 116 -1.07 7.70 -5.45
C ILE A 116 -0.06 8.75 -5.85
N LEU A 117 0.86 8.40 -6.75
CA LEU A 117 1.96 9.30 -7.14
C LEU A 117 1.58 10.28 -8.24
N ASP A 118 0.67 9.91 -9.14
CA ASP A 118 0.24 10.74 -10.25
C ASP A 118 -1.27 10.57 -10.49
N PRO A 119 -2.11 11.15 -9.61
CA PRO A 119 -3.56 10.97 -9.69
C PRO A 119 -4.17 11.44 -11.01
N GLU A 120 -3.65 12.55 -11.57
CA GLU A 120 -4.16 13.09 -12.84
C GLU A 120 -3.84 12.18 -14.01
N GLY A 121 -2.59 11.75 -14.13
CA GLY A 121 -2.16 10.83 -15.17
C GLY A 121 -2.87 9.48 -15.07
N HIS A 122 -3.04 9.00 -13.86
CA HIS A 122 -3.77 7.76 -13.59
C HIS A 122 -5.23 7.86 -14.06
N ARG A 123 -5.90 8.96 -13.73
CA ARG A 123 -7.30 9.18 -14.11
C ARG A 123 -7.43 9.19 -15.64
N LYS A 124 -6.54 9.88 -16.34
CA LYS A 124 -6.53 9.96 -17.80
C LYS A 124 -6.35 8.58 -18.42
N TRP A 125 -5.39 7.83 -17.91
CA TRP A 125 -5.14 6.45 -18.36
C TRP A 125 -6.36 5.55 -18.12
N ALA A 126 -6.99 5.64 -16.95
CA ALA A 126 -8.17 4.86 -16.61
C ALA A 126 -9.35 5.19 -17.53
N ASP A 127 -9.55 6.47 -17.85
CA ASP A 127 -10.60 6.91 -18.77
C ASP A 127 -10.36 6.38 -20.19
N GLU A 128 -9.11 6.38 -20.65
CA GLU A 128 -8.74 5.80 -21.95
C GLU A 128 -9.04 4.29 -22.00
N LEU A 129 -8.78 3.57 -20.91
CA LEU A 129 -9.10 2.14 -20.82
C LEU A 129 -10.60 1.89 -20.90
N LYS A 130 -11.40 2.72 -20.23
CA LYS A 130 -12.86 2.60 -20.27
C LYS A 130 -13.41 2.83 -21.68
N GLU A 131 -12.87 3.80 -22.41
CA GLU A 131 -13.26 4.04 -23.79
C GLU A 131 -12.94 2.85 -24.68
N LYS A 132 -11.79 2.22 -24.50
CA LYS A 132 -11.41 1.02 -25.26
C LYS A 132 -12.31 -0.16 -24.94
N GLN A 133 -12.79 -0.28 -23.72
CA GLN A 133 -13.68 -1.37 -23.32
C GLN A 133 -15.11 -1.20 -23.85
N LYS A 134 -15.53 0.02 -24.15
CA LYS A 134 -16.86 0.31 -24.70
C LYS A 134 -16.98 -0.02 -26.19
N LYS A 135 -15.90 -0.29 -26.84
CA LYS A 135 -15.88 -0.72 -28.24
C LYS A 135 -15.83 -2.21 -28.34
#